data_ef8dbd28f808cd2edab8e38859356487
#
_entry.id   ef8dbd28f808cd2edab8e38859356487
#
_cell.length_a   1.000
_cell.length_b   1.000
_cell.length_c   1.000
_cell.angle_alpha   90.00
_cell.angle_beta   90.00
_cell.angle_gamma   90.00
#
_symmetry.space_group_name_H-M   'P 1'
#
loop_
_entity.id
_entity.type
_entity.pdbx_description
1 polymer ?
#
loop_
_entity_poly.entity_id
_entity_poly.type
_entity_poly.pdbx_seq_one_letter_code
_entity_poly.pdbx_strand_id
1 'polypeptide(L)'
;MTLRLPPPLERPLDVVREDGVARLMDGDKLVAEARAAQIEVDAPDAPPWDEAAAAAKRGYENRHNEQYNSCFVCGLERGPGDGLCIYPGPITEGSREMLATWVPNATVAHPDGIVPPEIVWSALDCPSGFPYIQPSGVVVLGRYAVKRMAPVRRDERYIVRGWRTGQDGRKLHSASALYSEDGMLCAVAKATWIEIDETPEVTT
;
A
#
# COMPACT_ATOMS: atom_id res chain seq x y z
N MET A 1 4.54 3.76 11.34
CA MET A 1 4.94 2.35 11.56
C MET A 1 6.31 2.13 10.94
N THR A 2 7.15 1.35 11.59
CA THR A 2 8.44 0.88 11.05
C THR A 2 8.48 -0.63 11.21
N LEU A 3 8.76 -1.34 10.13
CA LEU A 3 8.98 -2.79 10.12
C LEU A 3 10.47 -3.06 10.38
N ARG A 4 10.75 -4.05 11.21
CA ARG A 4 12.12 -4.40 11.64
C ARG A 4 12.51 -5.80 11.20
N LEU A 5 11.55 -6.72 11.22
CA LEU A 5 11.72 -8.13 10.85
C LEU A 5 10.51 -8.57 10.01
N PRO A 6 10.65 -9.58 9.16
CA PRO A 6 9.51 -10.29 8.60
C PRO A 6 8.60 -10.77 9.74
N PRO A 7 7.28 -10.55 9.68
CA PRO A 7 6.37 -11.02 10.72
C PRO A 7 6.34 -12.56 10.69
N PRO A 8 6.57 -13.25 11.83
CA PRO A 8 6.43 -14.69 11.89
C PRO A 8 4.96 -15.09 11.70
N LEU A 9 4.76 -16.26 11.08
CA LEU A 9 3.43 -16.82 10.83
C LEU A 9 3.04 -17.83 11.91
N GLU A 10 1.71 -17.98 12.11
CA GLU A 10 1.07 -19.03 12.91
C GLU A 10 1.52 -19.11 14.39
N ARG A 11 1.98 -18.01 14.94
CA ARG A 11 2.27 -17.92 16.36
C ARG A 11 1.85 -16.57 16.97
N PRO A 12 1.49 -16.53 18.27
CA PRO A 12 1.08 -15.29 18.91
C PRO A 12 2.25 -14.32 19.01
N LEU A 13 1.94 -13.02 18.85
CA LEU A 13 2.85 -11.91 19.05
C LEU A 13 2.29 -11.01 20.14
N ASP A 14 3.17 -10.42 20.95
CA ASP A 14 2.78 -9.48 21.99
C ASP A 14 2.75 -8.04 21.49
N VAL A 15 1.72 -7.30 21.89
CA VAL A 15 1.63 -5.86 21.65
C VAL A 15 1.91 -5.10 22.92
N VAL A 16 3.10 -4.52 23.02
CA VAL A 16 3.52 -3.67 24.13
C VAL A 16 3.26 -2.20 23.78
N ARG A 17 2.59 -1.47 24.70
CA ARG A 17 2.33 -0.02 24.54
C ARG A 17 2.96 0.73 25.70
N GLU A 18 3.90 1.61 25.35
CA GLU A 18 4.65 2.43 26.32
C GLU A 18 5.04 3.75 25.66
N ASP A 19 4.91 4.85 26.38
CA ASP A 19 5.32 6.21 25.95
C ASP A 19 4.78 6.62 24.57
N GLY A 20 3.53 6.24 24.26
CA GLY A 20 2.90 6.55 22.99
C GLY A 20 3.42 5.74 21.80
N VAL A 21 4.24 4.72 22.04
CA VAL A 21 4.73 3.76 21.04
C VAL A 21 4.06 2.41 21.25
N ALA A 22 3.53 1.81 20.19
CA ALA A 22 3.11 0.42 20.15
C ALA A 22 4.22 -0.41 19.49
N ARG A 23 4.64 -1.49 20.14
CA ARG A 23 5.64 -2.43 19.64
C ARG A 23 5.03 -3.81 19.48
N LEU A 24 5.28 -4.44 18.34
CA LEU A 24 4.93 -5.83 18.07
C LEU A 24 6.17 -6.68 18.37
N MET A 25 6.04 -7.60 19.31
CA MET A 25 7.15 -8.39 19.82
C MET A 25 6.95 -9.88 19.53
N ASP A 26 8.03 -10.55 19.14
CA ASP A 26 8.16 -12.00 19.08
C ASP A 26 9.16 -12.43 20.17
N GLY A 27 8.65 -12.69 21.38
CA GLY A 27 9.48 -12.82 22.56
C GLY A 27 10.25 -11.51 22.85
N ASP A 28 11.57 -11.56 22.80
CA ASP A 28 12.47 -10.41 22.96
C ASP A 28 12.77 -9.66 21.65
N LYS A 29 12.31 -10.16 20.51
CA LYS A 29 12.58 -9.56 19.20
C LYS A 29 11.52 -8.53 18.82
N LEU A 30 11.96 -7.33 18.45
CA LEU A 30 11.09 -6.28 17.91
C LEU A 30 10.78 -6.56 16.42
N VAL A 31 9.54 -6.91 16.14
CA VAL A 31 9.04 -7.15 14.76
C VAL A 31 8.64 -5.85 14.08
N ALA A 32 7.86 -5.01 14.76
CA ALA A 32 7.42 -3.72 14.26
C ALA A 32 7.17 -2.73 15.40
N GLU A 33 7.24 -1.45 15.08
CA GLU A 33 6.85 -0.38 15.99
C GLU A 33 6.01 0.69 15.29
N ALA A 34 5.08 1.29 16.03
CA ALA A 34 4.23 2.35 15.52
C ALA A 34 4.02 3.44 16.58
N ARG A 35 3.94 4.69 16.13
CA ARG A 35 3.56 5.84 16.95
C ARG A 35 2.75 6.81 16.10
N ALA A 36 1.98 7.68 16.76
CA ALA A 36 1.33 8.78 16.09
C ALA A 36 2.39 9.67 15.40
N ALA A 37 2.12 10.09 14.17
CA ALA A 37 2.98 10.96 13.42
C ALA A 37 2.12 11.93 12.59
N GLN A 38 2.60 13.14 12.43
CA GLN A 38 2.09 14.06 11.43
C GLN A 38 2.91 13.88 10.16
N ILE A 39 2.24 13.75 9.02
CA ILE A 39 2.87 13.71 7.71
C ILE A 39 2.28 14.79 6.83
N GLU A 40 3.14 15.37 6.00
CA GLU A 40 2.78 16.25 4.92
C GLU A 40 3.18 15.55 3.61
N VAL A 41 2.26 15.49 2.68
CA VAL A 41 2.44 14.94 1.34
C VAL A 41 1.84 15.95 0.38
N ASP A 42 2.64 16.46 -0.51
CA ASP A 42 2.19 17.26 -1.65
C ASP A 42 1.62 16.29 -2.69
N ALA A 43 0.31 16.11 -2.60
CA ALA A 43 -0.41 15.17 -3.45
C ALA A 43 -0.79 15.87 -4.76
N PRO A 44 -0.40 15.32 -5.93
CA PRO A 44 -0.86 15.83 -7.21
C PRO A 44 -2.40 15.77 -7.32
N ASP A 45 -2.98 16.56 -8.21
CA ASP A 45 -4.43 16.53 -8.46
C ASP A 45 -4.92 15.13 -8.84
N ALA A 46 -6.19 14.85 -8.51
CA ALA A 46 -6.83 13.59 -8.87
C ALA A 46 -6.92 13.47 -10.41
N PRO A 47 -6.48 12.36 -11.00
CA PRO A 47 -6.70 12.12 -12.42
C PRO A 47 -8.17 11.74 -12.67
N PRO A 48 -8.65 11.83 -13.94
CA PRO A 48 -9.94 11.29 -14.31
C PRO A 48 -10.02 9.77 -14.08
N TRP A 49 -11.22 9.27 -13.75
CA TRP A 49 -11.45 7.83 -13.56
C TRP A 49 -10.99 6.98 -14.73
N ASP A 50 -11.30 7.39 -15.97
CA ASP A 50 -10.96 6.61 -17.17
C ASP A 50 -9.45 6.50 -17.38
N GLU A 51 -8.68 7.51 -17.01
CA GLU A 51 -7.22 7.48 -17.05
C GLU A 51 -6.68 6.48 -16.01
N ALA A 52 -7.22 6.51 -14.81
CA ALA A 52 -6.85 5.56 -13.74
C ALA A 52 -7.26 4.12 -14.11
N ALA A 53 -8.42 3.93 -14.71
CA ALA A 53 -8.88 2.61 -15.17
C ALA A 53 -8.00 2.06 -16.32
N ALA A 54 -7.59 2.92 -17.26
CA ALA A 54 -6.66 2.52 -18.31
C ALA A 54 -5.29 2.14 -17.77
N ALA A 55 -4.78 2.88 -16.76
CA ALA A 55 -3.54 2.53 -16.09
C ALA A 55 -3.67 1.22 -15.29
N ALA A 56 -4.75 1.03 -14.54
CA ALA A 56 -5.02 -0.20 -13.80
C ALA A 56 -5.06 -1.43 -14.72
N LYS A 57 -5.66 -1.28 -15.90
CA LYS A 57 -5.68 -2.33 -16.94
C LYS A 57 -4.26 -2.68 -17.39
N ARG A 58 -3.41 -1.68 -17.67
CA ARG A 58 -1.98 -1.91 -18.00
C ARG A 58 -1.25 -2.62 -16.85
N GLY A 59 -1.52 -2.22 -15.60
CA GLY A 59 -0.94 -2.84 -14.40
C GLY A 59 -1.32 -4.31 -14.26
N TYR A 60 -2.55 -4.67 -14.58
CA TYR A 60 -3.03 -6.05 -14.58
C TYR A 60 -2.42 -6.89 -15.71
N GLU A 61 -2.47 -6.39 -16.96
CA GLU A 61 -2.07 -7.13 -18.16
C GLU A 61 -0.55 -7.31 -18.30
N ASN A 62 0.24 -6.33 -17.81
CA ASN A 62 1.70 -6.32 -17.97
C ASN A 62 2.46 -6.65 -16.68
N ARG A 63 1.83 -7.38 -15.76
CA ARG A 63 2.47 -7.74 -14.51
C ARG A 63 3.41 -8.92 -14.68
N HIS A 64 4.66 -8.71 -14.30
CA HIS A 64 5.72 -9.73 -14.43
C HIS A 64 6.31 -10.17 -13.09
N ASN A 65 5.85 -9.60 -11.96
CA ASN A 65 6.39 -9.86 -10.62
C ASN A 65 5.59 -10.94 -9.91
N GLU A 66 5.90 -12.21 -10.17
CA GLU A 66 5.24 -13.39 -9.59
C GLU A 66 5.31 -13.44 -8.06
N GLN A 67 6.39 -12.90 -7.47
CA GLN A 67 6.58 -12.86 -6.02
C GLN A 67 5.50 -12.09 -5.24
N TYR A 68 4.70 -11.27 -5.90
CA TYR A 68 3.60 -10.54 -5.28
C TYR A 68 2.21 -11.07 -5.69
N ASN A 69 2.13 -12.21 -6.37
CA ASN A 69 0.85 -12.72 -6.88
C ASN A 69 -0.15 -13.10 -5.78
N SER A 70 0.34 -13.47 -4.60
CA SER A 70 -0.50 -13.75 -3.42
C SER A 70 -0.79 -12.53 -2.55
N CYS A 71 -0.30 -11.33 -2.91
CA CYS A 71 -0.49 -10.11 -2.13
C CYS A 71 -1.97 -9.76 -1.97
N PHE A 72 -2.40 -9.46 -0.74
CA PHE A 72 -3.77 -9.08 -0.42
C PHE A 72 -4.26 -7.85 -1.21
N VAL A 73 -3.37 -6.89 -1.49
CA VAL A 73 -3.71 -5.64 -2.17
C VAL A 73 -3.77 -5.81 -3.68
N CYS A 74 -2.71 -6.38 -4.26
CA CYS A 74 -2.46 -6.30 -5.69
C CYS A 74 -2.20 -7.67 -6.34
N GLY A 75 -2.35 -8.78 -5.61
CA GLY A 75 -2.06 -10.11 -6.11
C GLY A 75 -3.02 -10.56 -7.22
N LEU A 76 -2.46 -11.14 -8.29
CA LEU A 76 -3.25 -11.67 -9.41
C LEU A 76 -3.95 -12.99 -9.07
N GLU A 77 -3.50 -13.70 -8.04
CA GLU A 77 -4.12 -14.91 -7.51
C GLU A 77 -5.31 -14.60 -6.59
N ARG A 78 -5.53 -13.32 -6.26
CA ARG A 78 -6.64 -12.85 -5.44
C ARG A 78 -7.82 -12.40 -6.30
N GLY A 79 -9.02 -12.86 -5.94
CA GLY A 79 -10.26 -12.40 -6.56
C GLY A 79 -11.02 -11.38 -5.71
N PRO A 80 -12.10 -10.79 -6.27
CA PRO A 80 -13.01 -9.94 -5.51
C PRO A 80 -13.56 -10.69 -4.28
N GLY A 81 -13.40 -10.10 -3.09
CA GLY A 81 -13.81 -10.70 -1.82
C GLY A 81 -12.69 -11.43 -1.07
N ASP A 82 -11.58 -11.75 -1.73
CA ASP A 82 -10.39 -12.35 -1.13
C ASP A 82 -9.22 -11.34 -1.03
N GLY A 83 -9.22 -10.31 -1.86
CA GLY A 83 -8.24 -9.23 -1.85
C GLY A 83 -8.83 -7.91 -2.30
N LEU A 84 -8.01 -6.85 -2.29
CA LEU A 84 -8.44 -5.52 -2.69
C LEU A 84 -8.50 -5.35 -4.21
N CYS A 85 -7.81 -6.18 -4.97
CA CYS A 85 -7.75 -6.14 -6.44
C CYS A 85 -7.33 -4.77 -6.98
N ILE A 86 -6.37 -4.12 -6.33
CA ILE A 86 -5.81 -2.84 -6.76
C ILE A 86 -4.56 -3.14 -7.59
N TYR A 87 -4.61 -2.82 -8.87
CA TYR A 87 -3.55 -3.14 -9.83
C TYR A 87 -2.84 -1.87 -10.33
N PRO A 88 -1.81 -1.37 -9.61
CA PRO A 88 -1.11 -0.16 -10.02
C PRO A 88 -0.42 -0.36 -11.37
N GLY A 89 -0.74 0.51 -12.30
CA GLY A 89 -0.11 0.56 -13.62
C GLY A 89 0.41 1.95 -13.95
N PRO A 90 1.39 2.07 -14.85
CA PRO A 90 1.97 3.35 -15.21
C PRO A 90 0.93 4.24 -15.93
N ILE A 91 0.97 5.55 -15.66
CA ILE A 91 0.09 6.53 -16.34
C ILE A 91 0.28 6.45 -17.86
N THR A 92 1.54 6.45 -18.29
CA THR A 92 1.95 6.19 -19.68
C THR A 92 3.09 5.18 -19.65
N GLU A 93 3.37 4.55 -20.79
CA GLU A 93 4.47 3.62 -20.92
C GLU A 93 5.79 4.25 -20.46
N GLY A 94 6.52 3.55 -19.58
CA GLY A 94 7.76 4.04 -18.98
C GLY A 94 7.60 5.04 -17.84
N SER A 95 6.39 5.49 -17.53
CA SER A 95 6.14 6.35 -16.37
C SER A 95 6.50 5.65 -15.06
N ARG A 96 7.01 6.43 -14.11
CA ARG A 96 7.24 6.01 -12.72
C ARG A 96 6.14 6.50 -11.77
N GLU A 97 5.09 7.02 -12.32
CA GLU A 97 3.87 7.40 -11.64
C GLU A 97 2.80 6.38 -11.96
N MET A 98 2.15 5.86 -10.93
CA MET A 98 1.23 4.73 -11.02
C MET A 98 -0.18 5.17 -10.66
N LEU A 99 -1.15 4.67 -11.39
CA LEU A 99 -2.56 4.80 -11.05
C LEU A 99 -3.22 3.43 -10.93
N ALA A 100 -4.22 3.37 -10.09
CA ALA A 100 -5.14 2.24 -10.00
C ALA A 100 -6.55 2.73 -9.68
N THR A 101 -7.53 1.90 -9.95
CA THR A 101 -8.91 2.08 -9.48
C THR A 101 -9.21 1.09 -8.36
N TRP A 102 -10.10 1.49 -7.46
CA TRP A 102 -10.57 0.65 -6.38
C TRP A 102 -12.05 0.89 -6.07
N VAL A 103 -12.79 -0.19 -5.92
CA VAL A 103 -14.18 -0.17 -5.43
C VAL A 103 -14.23 -1.15 -4.26
N PRO A 104 -14.16 -0.66 -3.00
CA PRO A 104 -14.22 -1.56 -1.84
C PRO A 104 -15.58 -2.24 -1.76
N ASN A 105 -15.57 -3.54 -1.54
CA ASN A 105 -16.79 -4.34 -1.40
C ASN A 105 -17.13 -4.61 0.08
N ALA A 106 -18.22 -5.35 0.32
CA ALA A 106 -18.70 -5.65 1.65
C ALA A 106 -17.75 -6.50 2.52
N THR A 107 -16.80 -7.23 1.91
CA THR A 107 -15.87 -8.09 2.67
C THR A 107 -14.77 -7.28 3.38
N VAL A 108 -14.54 -6.05 2.97
CA VAL A 108 -13.52 -5.15 3.51
C VAL A 108 -14.09 -3.90 4.19
N ALA A 109 -15.40 -3.86 4.39
CA ALA A 109 -16.08 -2.74 5.03
C ALA A 109 -16.87 -3.21 6.26
N HIS A 110 -17.06 -2.32 7.23
CA HIS A 110 -17.98 -2.54 8.35
C HIS A 110 -19.45 -2.59 7.89
N PRO A 111 -20.38 -3.10 8.73
CA PRO A 111 -21.81 -3.17 8.39
C PRO A 111 -22.44 -1.81 8.03
N ASP A 112 -21.91 -0.70 8.57
CA ASP A 112 -22.33 0.67 8.26
C ASP A 112 -21.78 1.18 6.91
N GLY A 113 -21.01 0.36 6.20
CA GLY A 113 -20.42 0.66 4.91
C GLY A 113 -19.10 1.42 4.98
N ILE A 114 -18.56 1.73 6.16
CA ILE A 114 -17.28 2.41 6.31
C ILE A 114 -16.13 1.39 6.17
N VAL A 115 -15.15 1.72 5.36
CA VAL A 115 -13.91 0.95 5.22
C VAL A 115 -12.98 1.27 6.40
N PRO A 116 -12.54 0.26 7.18
CA PRO A 116 -11.71 0.48 8.35
C PRO A 116 -10.31 1.02 7.99
N PRO A 117 -9.66 1.70 8.96
CA PRO A 117 -8.37 2.36 8.72
C PRO A 117 -7.30 1.46 8.13
N GLU A 118 -7.17 0.23 8.63
CA GLU A 118 -6.16 -0.74 8.20
C GLU A 118 -6.32 -1.15 6.74
N ILE A 119 -7.55 -1.20 6.23
CA ILE A 119 -7.82 -1.48 4.83
C ILE A 119 -7.46 -0.27 3.95
N VAL A 120 -7.75 0.95 4.40
CA VAL A 120 -7.31 2.18 3.70
C VAL A 120 -5.77 2.26 3.67
N TRP A 121 -5.10 1.86 4.77
CA TRP A 121 -3.64 1.76 4.82
C TRP A 121 -3.13 0.77 3.76
N SER A 122 -3.75 -0.41 3.69
CA SER A 122 -3.40 -1.44 2.71
C SER A 122 -3.60 -0.97 1.27
N ALA A 123 -4.71 -0.27 0.99
CA ALA A 123 -5.00 0.24 -0.35
C ALA A 123 -3.95 1.23 -0.89
N LEU A 124 -3.26 1.94 0.00
CA LEU A 124 -2.19 2.90 -0.34
C LEU A 124 -0.79 2.27 -0.36
N ASP A 125 -0.62 1.05 0.16
CA ASP A 125 0.66 0.38 0.33
C ASP A 125 1.31 0.04 -1.02
N CYS A 126 0.81 -0.97 -1.72
CA CYS A 126 1.36 -1.40 -3.01
C CYS A 126 1.49 -0.27 -4.04
N PRO A 127 0.49 0.63 -4.22
CA PRO A 127 0.65 1.75 -5.14
C PRO A 127 1.85 2.63 -4.85
N SER A 128 2.27 2.74 -3.57
CA SER A 128 3.48 3.47 -3.19
C SER A 128 4.79 2.73 -3.56
N GLY A 129 4.76 1.39 -3.65
CA GLY A 129 5.92 0.57 -4.00
C GLY A 129 6.15 0.44 -5.51
N PHE A 130 5.07 0.33 -6.28
CA PHE A 130 5.12 0.08 -7.71
C PHE A 130 5.96 1.09 -8.54
N PRO A 131 6.08 2.38 -8.19
CA PRO A 131 7.01 3.28 -8.85
C PRO A 131 8.46 2.80 -8.91
N TYR A 132 8.86 1.93 -7.98
CA TYR A 132 10.20 1.37 -7.86
C TYR A 132 10.31 -0.09 -8.29
N ILE A 133 9.21 -0.84 -8.31
CA ILE A 133 9.22 -2.24 -8.72
C ILE A 133 9.69 -2.32 -10.17
N GLN A 134 10.81 -3.00 -10.37
CA GLN A 134 11.37 -3.36 -11.66
C GLN A 134 11.07 -4.84 -11.92
N PRO A 135 11.15 -5.32 -13.17
CA PRO A 135 10.93 -6.73 -13.47
C PRO A 135 11.84 -7.68 -12.69
N SER A 136 13.03 -7.22 -12.28
CA SER A 136 14.03 -8.04 -11.57
C SER A 136 14.31 -7.60 -10.13
N GLY A 137 13.66 -6.52 -9.64
CA GLY A 137 13.93 -5.96 -8.32
C GLY A 137 12.86 -6.37 -7.30
N VAL A 138 13.29 -6.67 -6.08
CA VAL A 138 12.40 -6.90 -4.92
C VAL A 138 12.51 -5.72 -3.98
N VAL A 139 11.37 -5.19 -3.58
CA VAL A 139 11.29 -4.15 -2.57
C VAL A 139 10.40 -4.59 -1.42
N VAL A 140 10.81 -4.28 -0.20
CA VAL A 140 10.03 -4.53 1.01
C VAL A 140 9.74 -3.22 1.73
N LEU A 141 8.57 -3.15 2.34
CA LEU A 141 8.18 -1.96 3.10
C LEU A 141 9.00 -1.88 4.39
N GLY A 142 9.71 -0.78 4.60
CA GLY A 142 10.50 -0.52 5.82
C GLY A 142 9.82 0.47 6.76
N ARG A 143 9.27 1.56 6.23
CA ARG A 143 8.56 2.58 7.01
C ARG A 143 7.32 3.06 6.28
N TYR A 144 6.24 3.28 7.04
CA TYR A 144 4.97 3.69 6.49
C TYR A 144 4.19 4.60 7.44
N ALA A 145 3.60 5.64 6.88
CA ALA A 145 2.70 6.52 7.62
C ALA A 145 1.54 6.96 6.71
N VAL A 146 0.34 7.00 7.25
CA VAL A 146 -0.88 7.38 6.54
C VAL A 146 -1.62 8.46 7.31
N LYS A 147 -2.11 9.47 6.59
CA LYS A 147 -3.05 10.49 7.08
C LYS A 147 -4.36 10.32 6.31
N ARG A 148 -5.44 10.09 7.04
CA ARG A 148 -6.80 10.04 6.48
C ARG A 148 -7.46 11.40 6.68
N MET A 149 -8.14 11.90 5.65
CA MET A 149 -8.86 13.17 5.64
C MET A 149 -10.37 12.99 5.50
N ALA A 150 -10.82 11.92 4.83
CA ALA A 150 -12.24 11.63 4.65
C ALA A 150 -12.52 10.13 4.85
N PRO A 151 -13.74 9.74 5.21
CA PRO A 151 -14.14 8.34 5.26
C PRO A 151 -14.15 7.74 3.85
N VAL A 152 -13.74 6.47 3.76
CA VAL A 152 -13.84 5.65 2.56
C VAL A 152 -15.04 4.70 2.74
N ARG A 153 -15.88 4.58 1.72
CA ARG A 153 -17.13 3.81 1.78
C ARG A 153 -17.13 2.68 0.76
N ARG A 154 -17.76 1.59 1.11
CA ARG A 154 -17.99 0.47 0.17
C ARG A 154 -18.86 0.91 -0.99
N ASP A 155 -18.67 0.22 -2.11
CA ASP A 155 -19.43 0.39 -3.35
C ASP A 155 -19.24 1.77 -4.03
N GLU A 156 -18.41 2.67 -3.45
CA GLU A 156 -17.99 3.92 -4.06
C GLU A 156 -16.68 3.73 -4.84
N ARG A 157 -16.45 4.57 -5.83
CA ARG A 157 -15.28 4.54 -6.70
C ARG A 157 -14.16 5.39 -6.15
N TYR A 158 -12.96 4.82 -6.10
CA TYR A 158 -11.74 5.50 -5.65
C TYR A 158 -10.61 5.32 -6.64
N ILE A 159 -9.79 6.36 -6.75
CA ILE A 159 -8.57 6.40 -7.55
C ILE A 159 -7.39 6.37 -6.59
N VAL A 160 -6.44 5.47 -6.84
CA VAL A 160 -5.19 5.41 -6.08
C VAL A 160 -4.04 5.84 -6.97
N ARG A 161 -3.23 6.78 -6.50
CA ARG A 161 -2.06 7.29 -7.19
C ARG A 161 -0.82 7.03 -6.36
N GLY A 162 0.28 6.60 -6.98
CA GLY A 162 1.57 6.38 -6.34
C GLY A 162 2.71 7.00 -7.12
N TRP A 163 3.68 7.62 -6.44
CA TRP A 163 4.82 8.28 -7.10
C TRP A 163 6.08 8.27 -6.25
N ARG A 164 7.22 8.47 -6.91
CA ARG A 164 8.52 8.61 -6.26
C ARG A 164 8.67 9.98 -5.62
N THR A 165 9.30 10.03 -4.44
CA THR A 165 9.64 11.29 -3.76
C THR A 165 11.15 11.43 -3.52
N GLY A 166 11.94 10.38 -3.73
CA GLY A 166 13.39 10.42 -3.59
C GLY A 166 14.00 9.05 -3.39
N GLN A 167 15.32 9.00 -3.34
CA GLN A 167 16.10 7.78 -3.10
C GLN A 167 17.37 8.10 -2.33
N ASP A 168 17.74 7.23 -1.39
CA ASP A 168 18.99 7.29 -0.63
C ASP A 168 19.56 5.87 -0.52
N GLY A 169 20.51 5.53 -1.41
CA GLY A 169 21.03 4.19 -1.57
C GLY A 169 19.90 3.20 -1.83
N ARG A 170 19.76 2.17 -0.99
CA ARG A 170 18.67 1.17 -1.07
C ARG A 170 17.32 1.64 -0.50
N LYS A 171 17.26 2.85 0.08
CA LYS A 171 16.02 3.42 0.59
C LYS A 171 15.32 4.19 -0.50
N LEU A 172 14.16 3.71 -0.89
CA LEU A 172 13.34 4.23 -1.95
C LEU A 172 12.16 4.96 -1.32
N HIS A 173 12.09 6.28 -1.49
CA HIS A 173 11.05 7.12 -0.89
C HIS A 173 9.93 7.35 -1.88
N SER A 174 8.70 7.14 -1.43
CA SER A 174 7.51 7.32 -2.24
C SER A 174 6.35 7.87 -1.43
N ALA A 175 5.33 8.29 -2.14
CA ALA A 175 4.04 8.65 -1.58
C ALA A 175 2.92 8.01 -2.39
N SER A 176 1.76 7.91 -1.79
CA SER A 176 0.52 7.55 -2.45
C SER A 176 -0.65 8.35 -1.92
N ALA A 177 -1.69 8.49 -2.74
CA ALA A 177 -2.90 9.20 -2.41
C ALA A 177 -4.14 8.43 -2.88
N LEU A 178 -5.21 8.54 -2.10
CA LEU A 178 -6.52 7.98 -2.39
C LEU A 178 -7.50 9.13 -2.60
N TYR A 179 -8.16 9.13 -3.74
CA TYR A 179 -9.18 10.11 -4.11
C TYR A 179 -10.52 9.42 -4.32
N SER A 180 -11.62 10.09 -3.99
CA SER A 180 -12.94 9.74 -4.50
C SER A 180 -13.03 10.00 -6.01
N GLU A 181 -14.03 9.45 -6.68
CA GLU A 181 -14.24 9.65 -8.13
C GLU A 181 -14.41 11.14 -8.51
N ASP A 182 -14.96 11.95 -7.63
CA ASP A 182 -15.12 13.40 -7.82
C ASP A 182 -13.87 14.23 -7.48
N GLY A 183 -12.75 13.57 -7.17
CA GLY A 183 -11.45 14.19 -6.97
C GLY A 183 -11.16 14.63 -5.53
N MET A 184 -12.02 14.34 -4.55
CA MET A 184 -11.75 14.66 -3.15
C MET A 184 -10.61 13.78 -2.61
N LEU A 185 -9.60 14.39 -1.99
CA LEU A 185 -8.48 13.69 -1.36
C LEU A 185 -8.93 13.04 -0.03
N CYS A 186 -9.02 11.71 -0.01
CA CYS A 186 -9.48 10.94 1.14
C CYS A 186 -8.36 10.50 2.08
N ALA A 187 -7.19 10.16 1.53
CA ALA A 187 -6.04 9.77 2.33
C ALA A 187 -4.73 9.96 1.56
N VAL A 188 -3.62 10.13 2.31
CA VAL A 188 -2.26 10.13 1.76
C VAL A 188 -1.37 9.23 2.59
N ALA A 189 -0.37 8.65 1.94
CA ALA A 189 0.67 7.87 2.60
C ALA A 189 2.07 8.33 2.20
N LYS A 190 3.01 8.15 3.13
CA LYS A 190 4.45 8.32 2.91
C LYS A 190 5.14 7.02 3.25
N ALA A 191 5.91 6.48 2.31
CA ALA A 191 6.57 5.20 2.43
C ALA A 191 8.08 5.30 2.24
N THR A 192 8.80 4.42 2.91
CA THR A 192 10.20 4.10 2.61
C THR A 192 10.26 2.61 2.33
N TRP A 193 10.54 2.27 1.10
CA TRP A 193 10.79 0.91 0.63
C TRP A 193 12.27 0.62 0.69
N ILE A 194 12.63 -0.63 0.89
CA ILE A 194 14.03 -1.08 0.92
C ILE A 194 14.20 -2.06 -0.24
N GLU A 195 15.14 -1.75 -1.11
CA GLU A 195 15.57 -2.67 -2.14
C GLU A 195 16.39 -3.79 -1.51
N ILE A 196 16.05 -5.03 -1.85
CA ILE A 196 16.71 -6.25 -1.35
C ILE A 196 17.08 -7.14 -2.53
N ASP A 197 18.15 -7.91 -2.37
CA ASP A 197 18.67 -8.78 -3.43
C ASP A 197 17.83 -10.06 -3.59
N GLU A 198 17.22 -10.52 -2.49
CA GLU A 198 16.39 -11.73 -2.44
C GLU A 198 15.16 -11.52 -1.57
N THR A 199 14.07 -12.24 -1.90
CA THR A 199 12.86 -12.24 -1.05
C THR A 199 13.20 -12.88 0.31
N PRO A 200 12.90 -12.22 1.44
CA PRO A 200 13.16 -12.79 2.76
C PRO A 200 12.42 -14.13 2.91
N GLU A 201 13.11 -15.16 3.38
CA GLU A 201 12.46 -16.39 3.79
C GLU A 201 11.54 -16.10 4.98
N VAL A 202 10.29 -16.53 4.86
CA VAL A 202 9.33 -16.47 5.96
C VAL A 202 9.63 -17.66 6.88
N THR A 203 10.23 -17.39 8.04
CA THR A 203 10.43 -18.43 9.06
C THR A 203 9.09 -18.82 9.68
N THR A 204 8.71 -20.07 9.46
CA THR A 204 7.58 -20.75 10.13
C THR A 204 7.88 -21.02 11.60
#